data_cd7a6e128b65a87132c768d5ae9725d0
#
_entry.id   cd7a6e128b65a87132c768d5ae9725d0
#
_cell.length_a   1.000
_cell.length_b   1.000
_cell.length_c   1.000
_cell.angle_alpha   90.00
_cell.angle_beta   90.00
_cell.angle_gamma   90.00
#
_symmetry.space_group_name_H-M   'P 1'
#
loop_
_entity.id
_entity.type
_entity.pdbx_description
1 polymer ?
#
loop_
_entity_poly.entity_id
_entity_poly.type
_entity_poly.pdbx_seq_one_letter_code
_entity_poly.pdbx_strand_id
1 'polypeptide(L)'
;MPRSTTKTILIGLTSHDDLAGLRRTGYYLPEVAHPWRVFTDAGYRVELVSVAGGQPPVDGVDLSDPVQRAFTQDEQMQAKIQATPRFADVNPADYDAILFAGGHGTMWDFPEDPDLRTVAREIYEAGGVVSAVCHGPAALVGITLADGQPLVAGKQVAAFTNDEEEAAGLTGHVPFLLQTRLEELGAKHTAAPT
;
A
#
# COMPACT_ATOMS: atom_id res chain seq x y z
N MET A 1 5.21 23.73 -17.29
CA MET A 1 6.26 24.12 -16.32
C MET A 1 7.20 22.93 -16.16
N PRO A 2 8.52 23.09 -16.00
CA PRO A 2 9.38 21.96 -15.73
C PRO A 2 8.94 21.29 -14.42
N ARG A 3 8.89 19.95 -14.38
CA ARG A 3 8.65 19.19 -13.15
C ARG A 3 9.68 19.61 -12.09
N SER A 4 9.28 19.66 -10.84
CA SER A 4 10.20 19.80 -9.70
C SER A 4 11.31 18.76 -9.82
N THR A 5 12.53 19.12 -9.49
CA THR A 5 13.66 18.17 -9.45
C THR A 5 13.52 17.16 -8.29
N THR A 6 12.68 17.47 -7.30
CA THR A 6 12.40 16.60 -6.15
C THR A 6 11.37 15.54 -6.54
N LYS A 7 11.72 14.27 -6.43
CA LYS A 7 10.83 13.13 -6.63
C LYS A 7 9.73 13.11 -5.57
N THR A 8 8.52 12.77 -5.98
CA THR A 8 7.37 12.63 -5.07
C THR A 8 6.89 11.19 -5.04
N ILE A 9 6.78 10.65 -3.83
CA ILE A 9 6.32 9.29 -3.57
C ILE A 9 4.96 9.36 -2.89
N LEU A 10 3.99 8.65 -3.44
CA LEU A 10 2.67 8.49 -2.86
C LEU A 10 2.65 7.22 -2.01
N ILE A 11 2.12 7.27 -0.80
CA ILE A 11 1.87 6.07 0.03
C ILE A 11 0.36 5.85 0.10
N GLY A 12 -0.09 4.70 -0.40
CA GLY A 12 -1.48 4.27 -0.39
C GLY A 12 -1.84 3.52 0.88
N LEU A 13 -2.95 3.89 1.51
CA LEU A 13 -3.42 3.39 2.80
C LEU A 13 -4.83 2.81 2.67
N THR A 14 -5.09 1.70 3.37
CA THR A 14 -6.45 1.17 3.51
C THR A 14 -7.31 2.11 4.36
N SER A 15 -8.59 2.11 4.07
CA SER A 15 -9.63 2.75 4.90
C SER A 15 -10.49 1.71 5.64
N HIS A 16 -10.22 0.41 5.45
CA HIS A 16 -10.95 -0.66 6.10
C HIS A 16 -10.45 -0.93 7.52
N ASP A 17 -11.35 -1.02 8.49
CA ASP A 17 -11.01 -1.04 9.92
C ASP A 17 -11.48 -2.29 10.67
N ASP A 18 -12.09 -3.26 9.98
CA ASP A 18 -12.61 -4.48 10.57
C ASP A 18 -11.93 -5.73 10.02
N LEU A 19 -11.34 -6.55 10.88
CA LEU A 19 -10.79 -7.84 10.53
C LEU A 19 -11.84 -8.93 10.74
N ALA A 20 -12.79 -9.05 9.80
CA ALA A 20 -13.82 -10.09 9.80
C ALA A 20 -14.59 -10.23 11.15
N GLY A 21 -14.81 -9.13 11.85
CA GLY A 21 -15.45 -9.13 13.16
C GLY A 21 -14.59 -9.62 14.34
N LEU A 22 -13.33 -9.98 14.08
CA LEU A 22 -12.42 -10.49 15.13
C LEU A 22 -11.78 -9.36 15.94
N ARG A 23 -11.30 -8.32 15.25
CA ARG A 23 -10.65 -7.16 15.85
C ARG A 23 -10.60 -5.99 14.89
N ARG A 24 -10.25 -4.83 15.41
CA ARG A 24 -9.92 -3.67 14.59
C ARG A 24 -8.63 -3.93 13.80
N THR A 25 -8.55 -3.33 12.63
CA THR A 25 -7.38 -3.32 11.76
C THR A 25 -7.23 -1.94 11.10
N GLY A 26 -6.29 -1.80 10.21
CA GLY A 26 -6.00 -0.56 9.47
C GLY A 26 -4.70 -0.72 8.70
N TYR A 27 -4.11 0.40 8.27
CA TYR A 27 -2.75 0.35 7.74
C TYR A 27 -1.76 0.05 8.87
N TYR A 28 -0.72 -0.74 8.56
CA TYR A 28 0.30 -1.11 9.54
C TYR A 28 1.32 0.01 9.67
N LEU A 29 1.36 0.70 10.82
CA LEU A 29 2.14 1.93 11.00
C LEU A 29 3.62 1.81 10.65
N PRO A 30 4.36 0.73 11.01
CA PRO A 30 5.76 0.58 10.63
C PRO A 30 6.00 0.66 9.12
N GLU A 31 5.06 0.16 8.32
CA GLU A 31 5.16 0.12 6.86
C GLU A 31 4.86 1.47 6.18
N VAL A 32 4.48 2.44 6.95
CA VAL A 32 4.35 3.85 6.54
C VAL A 32 5.50 4.66 7.13
N ALA A 33 5.75 4.54 8.43
CA ALA A 33 6.71 5.36 9.16
C ALA A 33 8.16 5.09 8.70
N HIS A 34 8.57 3.82 8.56
CA HIS A 34 9.93 3.48 8.12
C HIS A 34 10.20 3.92 6.67
N PRO A 35 9.34 3.61 5.67
CA PRO A 35 9.51 4.15 4.33
C PRO A 35 9.48 5.68 4.27
N TRP A 36 8.57 6.33 4.99
CA TRP A 36 8.57 7.79 5.10
C TRP A 36 9.93 8.32 5.53
N ARG A 37 10.52 7.74 6.57
CA ARG A 37 11.83 8.15 7.07
C ARG A 37 12.91 8.00 6.01
N VAL A 38 12.98 6.83 5.37
CA VAL A 38 13.96 6.55 4.31
C VAL A 38 13.79 7.49 3.13
N PHE A 39 12.57 7.74 2.68
CA PHE A 39 12.31 8.62 1.55
C PHE A 39 12.62 10.07 1.86
N THR A 40 12.26 10.55 3.04
CA THR A 40 12.55 11.94 3.43
C THR A 40 14.04 12.17 3.66
N ASP A 41 14.75 11.23 4.26
CA ASP A 41 16.21 11.30 4.41
C ASP A 41 16.94 11.26 3.05
N ALA A 42 16.35 10.62 2.04
CA ALA A 42 16.83 10.63 0.66
C ALA A 42 16.43 11.91 -0.12
N GLY A 43 15.72 12.85 0.50
CA GLY A 43 15.30 14.12 -0.11
C GLY A 43 14.06 14.02 -0.98
N TYR A 44 13.28 12.94 -0.90
CA TYR A 44 12.01 12.79 -1.60
C TYR A 44 10.87 13.44 -0.81
N ARG A 45 9.85 13.88 -1.53
CA ARG A 45 8.59 14.30 -0.94
C ARG A 45 7.68 13.10 -0.78
N VAL A 46 7.04 12.98 0.38
CA VAL A 46 6.07 11.92 0.67
C VAL A 46 4.68 12.52 0.80
N GLU A 47 3.75 11.96 0.03
CA GLU A 47 2.32 12.25 0.08
C GLU A 47 1.56 10.99 0.46
N LEU A 48 0.37 11.17 1.03
CA LEU A 48 -0.49 10.08 1.49
C LEU A 48 -1.82 10.11 0.74
N VAL A 49 -2.39 8.95 0.51
CA VAL A 49 -3.72 8.76 -0.07
C VAL A 49 -4.38 7.56 0.62
N SER A 50 -5.69 7.59 0.78
CA SER A 50 -6.44 6.43 1.26
C SER A 50 -7.70 6.19 0.44
N VAL A 51 -8.24 4.96 0.51
CA VAL A 51 -9.40 4.55 -0.30
C VAL A 51 -10.60 5.46 -0.07
N ALA A 52 -10.98 5.71 1.19
CA ALA A 52 -12.13 6.54 1.51
C ALA A 52 -11.81 8.03 1.71
N GLY A 53 -10.51 8.40 1.76
CA GLY A 53 -10.09 9.74 2.20
C GLY A 53 -10.27 9.94 3.71
N GLY A 54 -9.93 11.14 4.18
CA GLY A 54 -10.01 11.49 5.61
C GLY A 54 -8.93 10.80 6.44
N GLN A 55 -9.25 10.45 7.67
CA GLN A 55 -8.31 9.78 8.57
C GLN A 55 -8.45 8.26 8.48
N PRO A 56 -7.47 7.55 7.87
CA PRO A 56 -7.52 6.09 7.76
C PRO A 56 -7.26 5.42 9.11
N PRO A 57 -7.82 4.21 9.36
CA PRO A 57 -7.56 3.44 10.56
C PRO A 57 -6.12 2.93 10.59
N VAL A 58 -5.53 2.85 11.78
CA VAL A 58 -4.15 2.45 12.00
C VAL A 58 -4.06 1.20 12.87
N ASP A 59 -3.10 0.32 12.55
CA ASP A 59 -2.73 -0.87 13.32
C ASP A 59 -1.21 -0.88 13.60
N GLY A 60 -0.76 -1.71 14.54
CA GLY A 60 0.67 -1.94 14.79
C GLY A 60 1.43 -0.76 15.38
N VAL A 61 0.77 0.12 16.13
CA VAL A 61 1.41 1.28 16.77
C VAL A 61 2.33 0.81 17.90
N ASP A 62 3.63 1.10 17.75
CA ASP A 62 4.65 0.91 18.79
C ASP A 62 5.47 2.20 18.96
N LEU A 63 5.16 2.98 19.98
CA LEU A 63 5.88 4.22 20.26
C LEU A 63 7.25 4.02 20.95
N SER A 64 7.63 2.78 21.25
CA SER A 64 9.02 2.47 21.65
C SER A 64 9.97 2.50 20.44
N ASP A 65 9.44 2.24 19.23
CA ASP A 65 10.17 2.45 17.97
C ASP A 65 10.37 3.96 17.73
N PRO A 66 11.63 4.43 17.66
CA PRO A 66 11.91 5.85 17.50
C PRO A 66 11.42 6.42 16.15
N VAL A 67 11.32 5.58 15.10
CA VAL A 67 10.85 6.02 13.77
C VAL A 67 9.33 6.21 13.79
N GLN A 68 8.58 5.29 14.35
CA GLN A 68 7.15 5.44 14.52
C GLN A 68 6.81 6.64 15.41
N ARG A 69 7.57 6.82 16.50
CA ARG A 69 7.40 7.99 17.37
C ARG A 69 7.67 9.29 16.62
N ALA A 70 8.76 9.37 15.83
CA ALA A 70 9.06 10.55 15.02
C ALA A 70 7.96 10.84 14.00
N PHE A 71 7.44 9.83 13.30
CA PHE A 71 6.32 9.97 12.37
C PHE A 71 5.06 10.50 13.05
N THR A 72 4.71 9.96 14.21
CA THR A 72 3.51 10.40 14.97
C THR A 72 3.65 11.80 15.59
N GLN A 73 4.87 12.32 15.71
CA GLN A 73 5.16 13.66 16.20
C GLN A 73 5.41 14.69 15.07
N ASP A 74 5.53 14.23 13.82
CA ASP A 74 5.72 15.12 12.67
C ASP A 74 4.37 15.79 12.33
N GLU A 75 4.29 17.11 12.56
CA GLU A 75 3.05 17.88 12.39
C GLU A 75 2.55 17.86 10.94
N GLN A 76 3.45 17.83 9.94
CA GLN A 76 3.07 17.81 8.53
C GLN A 76 2.47 16.46 8.17
N MET A 77 3.08 15.35 8.62
CA MET A 77 2.55 14.02 8.38
C MET A 77 1.25 13.78 9.13
N GLN A 78 1.12 14.27 10.35
CA GLN A 78 -0.15 14.16 11.09
C GLN A 78 -1.26 14.96 10.42
N ALA A 79 -0.99 16.15 9.89
CA ALA A 79 -1.98 16.88 9.11
C ALA A 79 -2.41 16.13 7.84
N LYS A 80 -1.47 15.47 7.15
CA LYS A 80 -1.77 14.62 5.97
C LYS A 80 -2.60 13.38 6.34
N ILE A 81 -2.27 12.70 7.45
CA ILE A 81 -3.03 11.53 7.93
C ILE A 81 -4.46 11.89 8.29
N GLN A 82 -4.67 13.06 8.93
CA GLN A 82 -6.02 13.49 9.32
C GLN A 82 -6.93 13.82 8.14
N ALA A 83 -6.37 14.11 6.98
CA ALA A 83 -7.10 14.57 5.80
C ALA A 83 -6.48 14.01 4.50
N THR A 84 -6.31 12.67 4.43
CA THR A 84 -5.83 12.05 3.20
C THR A 84 -6.84 12.29 2.06
N PRO A 85 -6.40 12.59 0.83
CA PRO A 85 -7.27 12.54 -0.34
C PRO A 85 -7.68 11.10 -0.64
N ARG A 86 -8.75 10.92 -1.44
CA ARG A 86 -9.07 9.64 -2.08
C ARG A 86 -8.23 9.45 -3.34
N PHE A 87 -8.11 8.22 -3.83
CA PHE A 87 -7.44 7.96 -5.11
C PHE A 87 -8.07 8.74 -6.28
N ALA A 88 -9.39 8.92 -6.28
CA ALA A 88 -10.09 9.74 -7.27
C ALA A 88 -9.67 11.22 -7.29
N ASP A 89 -9.12 11.73 -6.20
CA ASP A 89 -8.81 13.15 -6.01
C ASP A 89 -7.33 13.47 -6.30
N VAL A 90 -6.49 12.47 -6.64
CA VAL A 90 -5.07 12.66 -6.94
C VAL A 90 -4.80 12.59 -8.44
N ASN A 91 -3.82 13.39 -8.90
CA ASN A 91 -3.37 13.32 -10.29
C ASN A 91 -2.11 12.43 -10.36
N PRO A 92 -2.17 11.25 -11.01
CA PRO A 92 -1.03 10.33 -11.12
C PRO A 92 0.24 10.96 -11.68
N ALA A 93 0.09 11.96 -12.55
CA ALA A 93 1.22 12.64 -13.17
C ALA A 93 2.10 13.42 -12.18
N ASP A 94 1.65 13.67 -10.96
CA ASP A 94 2.39 14.40 -9.93
C ASP A 94 3.34 13.49 -9.13
N TYR A 95 3.30 12.16 -9.35
CA TYR A 95 4.04 11.16 -8.58
C TYR A 95 5.02 10.38 -9.44
N ASP A 96 6.19 10.10 -8.87
CA ASP A 96 7.23 9.27 -9.49
C ASP A 96 7.14 7.82 -9.04
N ALA A 97 6.50 7.56 -7.92
CA ALA A 97 6.28 6.23 -7.37
C ALA A 97 5.04 6.18 -6.48
N ILE A 98 4.49 4.96 -6.33
CA ILE A 98 3.50 4.64 -5.30
C ILE A 98 3.97 3.43 -4.50
N LEU A 99 3.81 3.52 -3.17
CA LEU A 99 4.00 2.42 -2.23
C LEU A 99 2.66 2.10 -1.57
N PHE A 100 2.18 0.89 -1.69
CA PHE A 100 1.04 0.39 -0.93
C PHE A 100 1.49 -0.20 0.40
N ALA A 101 1.19 0.48 1.50
CA ALA A 101 1.41 -0.05 2.83
C ALA A 101 0.45 -1.20 3.11
N GLY A 102 0.88 -2.15 3.92
CA GLY A 102 0.05 -3.28 4.30
C GLY A 102 -0.81 -3.00 5.54
N GLY A 103 -1.09 -4.06 6.25
CA GLY A 103 -2.15 -4.20 7.22
C GLY A 103 -3.31 -4.97 6.61
N HIS A 104 -3.98 -5.82 7.39
CA HIS A 104 -5.01 -6.73 6.86
C HIS A 104 -6.18 -6.02 6.18
N GLY A 105 -6.51 -4.78 6.59
CA GLY A 105 -7.58 -3.99 5.97
C GLY A 105 -7.48 -3.87 4.46
N THR A 106 -6.25 -3.85 3.91
CA THR A 106 -6.00 -3.78 2.46
C THR A 106 -6.64 -4.91 1.65
N MET A 107 -6.86 -6.06 2.29
CA MET A 107 -7.47 -7.23 1.64
C MET A 107 -8.93 -7.01 1.23
N TRP A 108 -9.61 -6.06 1.88
CA TRP A 108 -11.03 -5.76 1.62
C TRP A 108 -11.23 -4.62 0.63
N ASP A 109 -10.46 -3.55 0.74
CA ASP A 109 -10.73 -2.33 -0.03
C ASP A 109 -9.81 -2.09 -1.23
N PHE A 110 -8.53 -2.49 -1.16
CA PHE A 110 -7.59 -2.26 -2.26
C PHE A 110 -7.98 -2.95 -3.57
N PRO A 111 -8.34 -4.25 -3.58
CA PRO A 111 -8.70 -4.93 -4.84
C PRO A 111 -9.93 -4.35 -5.52
N GLU A 112 -10.81 -3.71 -4.77
CA GLU A 112 -12.11 -3.26 -5.26
C GLU A 112 -12.12 -1.79 -5.72
N ASP A 113 -11.09 -1.00 -5.37
CA ASP A 113 -11.04 0.42 -5.68
C ASP A 113 -10.58 0.67 -7.14
N PRO A 114 -11.46 1.17 -8.04
CA PRO A 114 -11.12 1.42 -9.43
C PRO A 114 -10.18 2.61 -9.62
N ASP A 115 -10.22 3.59 -8.73
CA ASP A 115 -9.39 4.79 -8.82
C ASP A 115 -7.95 4.48 -8.39
N LEU A 116 -7.78 3.65 -7.35
CA LEU A 116 -6.49 3.08 -6.97
C LEU A 116 -5.83 2.38 -8.16
N ARG A 117 -6.59 1.49 -8.85
CA ARG A 117 -6.10 0.75 -10.02
C ARG A 117 -5.65 1.71 -11.12
N THR A 118 -6.43 2.76 -11.37
CA THR A 118 -6.12 3.76 -12.37
C THR A 118 -4.86 4.54 -12.02
N VAL A 119 -4.76 5.05 -10.80
CA VAL A 119 -3.59 5.80 -10.32
C VAL A 119 -2.31 4.96 -10.43
N ALA A 120 -2.35 3.72 -9.93
CA ALA A 120 -1.19 2.84 -9.94
C ALA A 120 -0.77 2.46 -11.38
N ARG A 121 -1.74 2.14 -12.25
CA ARG A 121 -1.48 1.85 -13.66
C ARG A 121 -0.82 3.05 -14.36
N GLU A 122 -1.37 4.25 -14.21
CA GLU A 122 -0.85 5.43 -14.89
C GLU A 122 0.56 5.81 -14.42
N ILE A 123 0.85 5.69 -13.11
CA ILE A 123 2.20 5.85 -12.58
C ILE A 123 3.15 4.82 -13.22
N TYR A 124 2.74 3.54 -13.28
CA TYR A 124 3.55 2.48 -13.85
C TYR A 124 3.82 2.69 -15.34
N GLU A 125 2.78 2.97 -16.13
CA GLU A 125 2.87 3.14 -17.58
C GLU A 125 3.64 4.43 -17.98
N ALA A 126 3.67 5.42 -17.09
CA ALA A 126 4.52 6.60 -17.22
C ALA A 126 6.01 6.34 -16.89
N GLY A 127 6.38 5.08 -16.53
CA GLY A 127 7.74 4.71 -16.16
C GLY A 127 8.06 4.93 -14.68
N GLY A 128 7.06 5.20 -13.85
CA GLY A 128 7.18 5.28 -12.40
C GLY A 128 7.26 3.90 -11.73
N VAL A 129 7.41 3.90 -10.41
CA VAL A 129 7.55 2.68 -9.62
C VAL A 129 6.25 2.39 -8.87
N VAL A 130 5.74 1.16 -9.00
CA VAL A 130 4.66 0.62 -8.15
C VAL A 130 5.26 -0.42 -7.21
N SER A 131 5.10 -0.21 -5.93
CA SER A 131 5.63 -1.09 -4.88
C SER A 131 4.61 -1.34 -3.79
N ALA A 132 4.79 -2.43 -3.04
CA ALA A 132 3.89 -2.83 -1.98
C ALA A 132 4.62 -3.70 -0.96
N VAL A 133 4.10 -3.78 0.26
CA VAL A 133 4.68 -4.57 1.35
C VAL A 133 3.59 -5.32 2.12
N CYS A 134 3.93 -6.48 2.68
CA CYS A 134 3.05 -7.30 3.53
C CYS A 134 1.74 -7.70 2.80
N HIS A 135 0.58 -7.18 3.24
CA HIS A 135 -0.72 -7.30 2.57
C HIS A 135 -0.98 -6.20 1.53
N GLY A 136 -0.13 -5.16 1.45
CA GLY A 136 -0.23 -4.10 0.44
C GLY A 136 -0.29 -4.59 -1.01
N PRO A 137 0.34 -5.73 -1.40
CA PRO A 137 0.18 -6.32 -2.73
C PRO A 137 -1.25 -6.71 -3.11
N ALA A 138 -2.22 -6.67 -2.19
CA ALA A 138 -3.65 -6.75 -2.50
C ALA A 138 -4.08 -5.66 -3.53
N ALA A 139 -3.43 -4.50 -3.51
CA ALA A 139 -3.63 -3.46 -4.52
C ALA A 139 -3.31 -3.93 -5.94
N LEU A 140 -2.33 -4.83 -6.09
CA LEU A 140 -1.87 -5.31 -7.39
C LEU A 140 -2.84 -6.30 -8.05
N VAL A 141 -3.74 -6.89 -7.27
CA VAL A 141 -4.70 -7.92 -7.72
C VAL A 141 -5.64 -7.37 -8.81
N GLY A 142 -6.04 -6.10 -8.71
CA GLY A 142 -6.99 -5.49 -9.62
C GLY A 142 -6.37 -4.75 -10.80
N ILE A 143 -5.05 -4.53 -10.83
CA ILE A 143 -4.41 -3.66 -11.81
C ILE A 143 -4.20 -4.40 -13.13
N THR A 144 -4.88 -3.91 -14.18
CA THR A 144 -4.71 -4.36 -15.57
C THR A 144 -4.09 -3.25 -16.39
N LEU A 145 -3.02 -3.56 -17.12
CA LEU A 145 -2.32 -2.62 -18.00
C LEU A 145 -3.12 -2.34 -19.29
N ALA A 146 -2.70 -1.33 -20.05
CA ALA A 146 -3.36 -0.94 -21.29
C ALA A 146 -3.38 -2.05 -22.35
N ASP A 147 -2.43 -3.01 -22.30
CA ASP A 147 -2.39 -4.19 -23.16
C ASP A 147 -3.35 -5.31 -22.72
N GLY A 148 -4.09 -5.11 -21.63
CA GLY A 148 -5.04 -6.08 -21.06
C GLY A 148 -4.41 -7.13 -20.13
N GLN A 149 -3.10 -7.08 -19.89
CA GLN A 149 -2.43 -8.01 -18.99
C GLN A 149 -2.48 -7.53 -17.52
N PRO A 150 -2.59 -8.45 -16.55
CA PRO A 150 -2.39 -8.08 -15.15
C PRO A 150 -0.99 -7.49 -14.93
N LEU A 151 -0.90 -6.43 -14.12
CA LEU A 151 0.38 -5.80 -13.80
C LEU A 151 1.43 -6.80 -13.31
N VAL A 152 1.02 -7.79 -12.55
CA VAL A 152 1.91 -8.80 -11.93
C VAL A 152 2.30 -9.96 -12.86
N ALA A 153 1.65 -10.10 -14.03
CA ALA A 153 1.89 -11.22 -14.93
C ALA A 153 3.36 -11.34 -15.33
N GLY A 154 3.95 -12.52 -15.08
CA GLY A 154 5.36 -12.82 -15.38
C GLY A 154 6.40 -12.18 -14.45
N LYS A 155 5.99 -11.31 -13.52
CA LYS A 155 6.90 -10.63 -12.59
C LYS A 155 7.17 -11.44 -11.33
N GLN A 156 8.34 -11.25 -10.75
CA GLN A 156 8.63 -11.73 -9.41
C GLN A 156 7.97 -10.80 -8.39
N VAL A 157 7.20 -11.39 -7.48
CA VAL A 157 6.44 -10.65 -6.46
C VAL A 157 6.66 -11.34 -5.11
N ALA A 158 6.96 -10.56 -4.08
CA ALA A 158 6.87 -10.99 -2.69
C ALA A 158 5.60 -10.39 -2.06
N ALA A 159 4.88 -11.19 -1.32
CA ALA A 159 3.67 -10.79 -0.61
C ALA A 159 3.51 -11.66 0.63
N PHE A 160 2.59 -11.31 1.51
CA PHE A 160 2.22 -12.15 2.65
C PHE A 160 1.82 -13.53 2.14
N THR A 161 2.48 -14.57 2.65
CA THR A 161 2.34 -15.94 2.16
C THR A 161 1.12 -16.66 2.75
N ASN A 162 0.69 -17.75 2.12
CA ASN A 162 -0.36 -18.60 2.68
C ASN A 162 0.04 -19.19 4.03
N ASP A 163 1.33 -19.57 4.19
CA ASP A 163 1.84 -20.11 5.44
C ASP A 163 1.86 -19.07 6.58
N GLU A 164 2.20 -17.82 6.25
CA GLU A 164 2.13 -16.70 7.20
C GLU A 164 0.67 -16.39 7.60
N GLU A 165 -0.28 -16.48 6.66
CA GLU A 165 -1.71 -16.29 6.94
C GLU A 165 -2.26 -17.43 7.82
N GLU A 166 -1.81 -18.66 7.60
CA GLU A 166 -2.15 -19.80 8.45
C GLU A 166 -1.55 -19.66 9.86
N ALA A 167 -0.28 -19.27 9.93
CA ALA A 167 0.39 -19.01 11.22
C ALA A 167 -0.27 -17.87 12.01
N ALA A 168 -0.82 -16.88 11.32
CA ALA A 168 -1.62 -15.82 11.94
C ALA A 168 -3.03 -16.28 12.37
N GLY A 169 -3.46 -17.48 11.95
CA GLY A 169 -4.80 -18.02 12.22
C GLY A 169 -5.91 -17.34 11.43
N LEU A 170 -5.60 -16.71 10.30
CA LEU A 170 -6.52 -15.84 9.56
C LEU A 170 -6.95 -16.39 8.20
N THR A 171 -6.45 -17.56 7.78
CA THR A 171 -6.76 -18.21 6.49
C THR A 171 -8.27 -18.27 6.18
N GLY A 172 -9.10 -18.54 7.20
CA GLY A 172 -10.56 -18.62 7.04
C GLY A 172 -11.30 -17.29 7.21
N HIS A 173 -10.59 -16.19 7.44
CA HIS A 173 -11.15 -14.89 7.76
C HIS A 173 -10.88 -13.81 6.71
N VAL A 174 -9.75 -13.93 5.97
CA VAL A 174 -9.46 -13.03 4.84
C VAL A 174 -10.34 -13.38 3.64
N PRO A 175 -10.72 -12.41 2.79
CA PRO A 175 -11.60 -12.65 1.64
C PRO A 175 -10.98 -13.57 0.58
N PHE A 176 -9.66 -13.64 0.51
CA PHE A 176 -8.88 -14.54 -0.35
C PHE A 176 -7.46 -14.69 0.19
N LEU A 177 -6.75 -15.73 -0.24
CA LEU A 177 -5.33 -15.90 0.04
C LEU A 177 -4.50 -15.09 -0.95
N LEU A 178 -3.74 -14.12 -0.45
CA LEU A 178 -3.03 -13.13 -1.26
C LEU A 178 -2.02 -13.75 -2.22
N GLN A 179 -1.15 -14.63 -1.71
CA GLN A 179 -0.18 -15.36 -2.53
C GLN A 179 -0.88 -16.10 -3.66
N THR A 180 -1.88 -16.91 -3.33
CA THR A 180 -2.63 -17.70 -4.32
C THR A 180 -3.23 -16.80 -5.40
N ARG A 181 -3.84 -15.69 -5.02
CA ARG A 181 -4.47 -14.77 -5.97
C ARG A 181 -3.45 -14.12 -6.91
N LEU A 182 -2.28 -13.72 -6.41
CA LEU A 182 -1.21 -13.16 -7.24
C LEU A 182 -0.64 -14.20 -8.22
N GLU A 183 -0.48 -15.45 -7.78
CA GLU A 183 -0.05 -16.56 -8.64
C GLU A 183 -1.08 -16.87 -9.75
N GLU A 184 -2.38 -16.85 -9.44
CA GLU A 184 -3.47 -16.99 -10.43
C GLU A 184 -3.42 -15.91 -11.51
N LEU A 185 -2.96 -14.70 -11.16
CA LEU A 185 -2.75 -13.58 -12.08
C LEU A 185 -1.42 -13.64 -12.84
N GLY A 186 -0.67 -14.74 -12.68
CA GLY A 186 0.58 -15.00 -13.38
C GLY A 186 1.83 -14.44 -12.72
N ALA A 187 1.76 -13.98 -11.47
CA ALA A 187 2.94 -13.60 -10.69
C ALA A 187 3.81 -14.83 -10.39
N LYS A 188 5.12 -14.61 -10.33
CA LYS A 188 6.09 -15.58 -9.81
C LYS A 188 6.36 -15.21 -8.36
N HIS A 189 5.57 -15.79 -7.45
CA HIS A 189 5.72 -15.50 -6.03
C HIS A 189 7.07 -16.02 -5.52
N THR A 190 7.74 -15.20 -4.71
CA THR A 190 8.99 -15.57 -4.02
C THR A 190 8.84 -15.22 -2.55
N ALA A 191 9.18 -16.17 -1.67
CA ALA A 191 9.28 -15.95 -0.24
C ALA A 191 10.74 -16.02 0.20
N ALA A 192 11.12 -15.29 1.23
CA ALA A 192 12.38 -15.51 1.91
C ALA A 192 12.34 -16.90 2.60
N PRO A 193 13.48 -17.61 2.73
CA PRO A 193 13.52 -18.80 3.57
C PRO A 193 13.10 -18.42 5.00
N THR A 194 12.15 -19.15 5.54
CA THR A 194 11.72 -19.04 6.96
C THR A 194 12.76 -19.66 7.89
#